data_3f1dbfa94590ffd2b57ef2b5e8f664e5
#
_entry.id   3f1dbfa94590ffd2b57ef2b5e8f664e5
#
_cell.length_a   1.000
_cell.length_b   1.000
_cell.length_c   1.000
_cell.angle_alpha   90.00
_cell.angle_beta   90.00
_cell.angle_gamma   90.00
#
_symmetry.space_group_name_H-M   'P 1'
#
loop_
_entity.id
_entity.type
_entity.pdbx_description
1 polymer ?
#
loop_
_entity_poly.entity_id
_entity_poly.type
_entity_poly.pdbx_seq_one_letter_code
_entity_poly.pdbx_strand_id
1 'polypeptide(L)'
;DNELLRLFMDYLPFETNKGVRSFGSIRSADNVICYTRNLEDFRQVRRIAGAQGWLVVNAAYTFDETLLKKYARLNPELTLDEISPSRLLEQFGEVEAKKEFRAFEAKANELLKRFGCVCRLKHFTPADIPVIFVAEEKESTTKSTNNPLAAVLGTVNTTRQIPPTLTFNADNEMVRTLLQIQGDNKMFQHVVHILYVQSLLQGKYPVNSEEMELFNHS
;
A
#
# COMPACT_ATOMS: atom_id res chain seq x y z
N ASP A 1 -18.13 1.96 -28.19
CA ASP A 1 -17.66 1.37 -29.40
C ASP A 1 -16.29 0.72 -29.19
N ASN A 2 -16.20 -0.60 -29.42
CA ASN A 2 -14.99 -1.38 -29.13
C ASN A 2 -13.89 -1.13 -30.18
N GLU A 3 -14.26 -0.84 -31.42
CA GLU A 3 -13.29 -0.52 -32.47
C GLU A 3 -12.63 0.83 -32.21
N LEU A 4 -13.40 1.81 -31.80
CA LEU A 4 -12.89 3.11 -31.42
C LEU A 4 -11.87 2.99 -30.25
N LEU A 5 -12.20 2.17 -29.24
CA LEU A 5 -11.29 1.94 -28.12
C LEU A 5 -9.97 1.30 -28.57
N ARG A 6 -10.01 0.31 -29.46
CA ARG A 6 -8.79 -0.31 -30.01
C ARG A 6 -7.92 0.67 -30.78
N LEU A 7 -8.53 1.61 -31.52
CA LEU A 7 -7.80 2.60 -32.32
C LEU A 7 -7.13 3.68 -31.46
N PHE A 8 -7.80 4.14 -30.41
CA PHE A 8 -7.34 5.30 -29.65
C PHE A 8 -6.61 4.94 -28.34
N MET A 9 -6.79 3.72 -27.79
CA MET A 9 -6.23 3.36 -26.50
C MET A 9 -4.72 3.61 -26.41
N ASP A 10 -3.95 3.27 -27.44
CA ASP A 10 -2.51 3.42 -27.47
C ASP A 10 -2.04 4.88 -27.35
N TYR A 11 -2.89 5.84 -27.69
CA TYR A 11 -2.60 7.28 -27.59
C TYR A 11 -3.05 7.90 -26.27
N LEU A 12 -3.89 7.21 -25.49
CA LEU A 12 -4.39 7.74 -24.22
C LEU A 12 -3.25 7.87 -23.20
N PRO A 13 -3.13 9.04 -22.56
CA PRO A 13 -2.13 9.24 -21.51
C PRO A 13 -2.61 8.63 -20.19
N PHE A 14 -1.71 7.92 -19.49
CA PHE A 14 -1.91 7.42 -18.14
C PHE A 14 -0.80 7.95 -17.23
N GLU A 15 -1.15 8.33 -16.02
CA GLU A 15 -0.17 8.62 -14.98
C GLU A 15 0.48 7.32 -14.53
N THR A 16 1.81 7.32 -14.42
CA THR A 16 2.58 6.18 -13.90
C THR A 16 3.59 6.64 -12.84
N ASN A 17 4.17 5.69 -12.12
CA ASN A 17 5.27 5.97 -11.20
C ASN A 17 6.53 6.53 -11.88
N LYS A 18 6.60 6.51 -13.21
CA LYS A 18 7.67 7.09 -14.05
C LYS A 18 7.19 8.29 -14.89
N GLY A 19 6.14 8.98 -14.45
CA GLY A 19 5.52 10.11 -15.15
C GLY A 19 4.38 9.69 -16.08
N VAL A 20 3.80 10.65 -16.79
CA VAL A 20 2.72 10.41 -17.75
C VAL A 20 3.26 9.70 -18.99
N ARG A 21 2.59 8.63 -19.42
CA ARG A 21 2.97 7.83 -20.58
C ARG A 21 1.74 7.47 -21.40
N SER A 22 1.91 7.34 -22.72
CA SER A 22 0.86 6.78 -23.58
C SER A 22 0.68 5.29 -23.28
N PHE A 23 -0.55 4.80 -23.36
CA PHE A 23 -0.83 3.39 -23.13
C PHE A 23 -0.04 2.46 -24.05
N GLY A 24 0.13 2.83 -25.32
CA GLY A 24 0.96 2.08 -26.26
C GLY A 24 2.41 1.89 -25.78
N SER A 25 3.00 2.91 -25.15
CA SER A 25 4.36 2.80 -24.57
C SER A 25 4.39 1.94 -23.30
N ILE A 26 3.30 1.91 -22.52
CA ILE A 26 3.18 1.05 -21.35
C ILE A 26 3.08 -0.41 -21.78
N ARG A 27 2.17 -0.71 -22.70
CA ARG A 27 1.92 -2.06 -23.24
C ARG A 27 3.13 -2.65 -23.97
N SER A 28 3.90 -1.84 -24.70
CA SER A 28 5.08 -2.31 -25.43
C SER A 28 6.22 -2.75 -24.50
N ALA A 29 6.22 -2.34 -23.25
CA ALA A 29 7.22 -2.73 -22.27
C ALA A 29 6.94 -4.12 -21.67
N ASP A 30 5.67 -4.47 -21.46
CA ASP A 30 5.23 -5.75 -20.90
C ASP A 30 3.76 -6.01 -21.25
N ASN A 31 3.39 -7.30 -21.38
CA ASN A 31 1.98 -7.71 -21.50
C ASN A 31 1.25 -7.75 -20.16
N VAL A 32 1.93 -7.50 -19.05
CA VAL A 32 1.36 -7.36 -17.72
C VAL A 32 1.33 -5.88 -17.34
N ILE A 33 0.14 -5.32 -17.19
CA ILE A 33 -0.05 -3.94 -16.76
C ILE A 33 -0.35 -3.93 -15.26
N CYS A 34 0.64 -3.52 -14.47
CA CYS A 34 0.47 -3.27 -13.04
C CYS A 34 -0.27 -1.94 -12.83
N TYR A 35 -1.32 -1.94 -11.99
CA TYR A 35 -2.08 -0.72 -11.72
C TYR A 35 -2.58 -0.66 -10.27
N THR A 36 -2.90 0.54 -9.80
CA THR A 36 -3.59 0.78 -8.53
C THR A 36 -4.94 1.45 -8.79
N ARG A 37 -5.94 1.11 -7.97
CA ARG A 37 -7.32 1.61 -8.14
C ARG A 37 -7.57 2.97 -7.50
N ASN A 38 -6.79 3.32 -6.47
CA ASN A 38 -6.96 4.57 -5.74
C ASN A 38 -5.63 5.32 -5.62
N LEU A 39 -5.73 6.61 -5.35
CA LEU A 39 -4.59 7.51 -5.32
C LEU A 39 -3.69 7.29 -4.09
N GLU A 40 -4.27 6.86 -2.97
CA GLU A 40 -3.58 6.57 -1.72
C GLU A 40 -2.64 5.39 -1.92
N ASP A 41 -3.13 4.29 -2.48
CA ASP A 41 -2.33 3.12 -2.84
C ASP A 41 -1.22 3.48 -3.82
N PHE A 42 -1.55 4.27 -4.86
CA PHE A 42 -0.54 4.70 -5.83
C PHE A 42 0.62 5.44 -5.17
N ARG A 43 0.33 6.36 -4.25
CA ARG A 43 1.36 7.14 -3.54
C ARG A 43 2.28 6.27 -2.70
N GLN A 44 1.75 5.22 -2.07
CA GLN A 44 2.52 4.28 -1.27
C GLN A 44 3.34 3.34 -2.14
N VAL A 45 2.70 2.79 -3.18
CA VAL A 45 3.29 1.77 -4.07
C VAL A 45 4.37 2.35 -4.97
N ARG A 46 4.20 3.57 -5.50
CA ARG A 46 5.02 4.13 -6.59
C ARG A 46 6.53 4.13 -6.31
N ARG A 47 6.96 4.43 -5.07
CA ARG A 47 8.39 4.49 -4.73
C ARG A 47 9.00 3.09 -4.67
N ILE A 48 8.30 2.16 -4.04
CA ILE A 48 8.75 0.78 -3.88
C ILE A 48 8.78 0.08 -5.22
N ALA A 49 7.68 0.16 -5.97
CA ALA A 49 7.60 -0.39 -7.31
C ALA A 49 8.67 0.18 -8.25
N GLY A 50 8.92 1.50 -8.16
CA GLY A 50 9.98 2.16 -8.91
C GLY A 50 11.38 1.60 -8.61
N ALA A 51 11.69 1.34 -7.33
CA ALA A 51 12.96 0.75 -6.90
C ALA A 51 13.12 -0.70 -7.37
N GLN A 52 12.02 -1.42 -7.52
CA GLN A 52 12.00 -2.78 -8.05
C GLN A 52 11.94 -2.82 -9.60
N GLY A 53 11.96 -1.66 -10.24
CA GLY A 53 11.92 -1.54 -11.70
C GLY A 53 10.52 -1.63 -12.31
N TRP A 54 9.47 -1.86 -11.51
CA TRP A 54 8.10 -2.00 -12.01
C TRP A 54 7.53 -0.70 -12.54
N LEU A 55 6.71 -0.81 -13.57
CA LEU A 55 5.89 0.29 -14.08
C LEU A 55 4.46 0.10 -13.56
N VAL A 56 3.98 1.06 -12.77
CA VAL A 56 2.64 1.00 -12.15
C VAL A 56 1.81 2.17 -12.64
N VAL A 57 0.61 1.88 -13.12
CA VAL A 57 -0.37 2.85 -13.61
C VAL A 57 -1.24 3.30 -12.44
N ASN A 58 -1.45 4.62 -12.32
CA ASN A 58 -2.47 5.20 -11.46
C ASN A 58 -3.82 5.16 -12.16
N ALA A 59 -4.65 4.19 -11.83
CA ALA A 59 -6.00 4.05 -12.39
C ALA A 59 -7.10 4.66 -11.48
N ALA A 60 -6.72 5.59 -10.58
CA ALA A 60 -7.64 6.28 -9.68
C ALA A 60 -8.52 7.34 -10.37
N TYR A 61 -8.18 7.75 -11.59
CA TYR A 61 -9.00 8.69 -12.32
C TYR A 61 -10.28 8.04 -12.84
N THR A 62 -11.33 8.85 -13.02
CA THR A 62 -12.73 8.42 -13.17
C THR A 62 -12.99 7.29 -14.15
N PHE A 63 -12.23 7.21 -15.24
CA PHE A 63 -12.45 6.21 -16.30
C PHE A 63 -11.27 5.26 -16.52
N ASP A 64 -10.11 5.52 -15.92
CA ASP A 64 -8.88 4.80 -16.25
C ASP A 64 -8.99 3.29 -15.96
N GLU A 65 -9.47 2.91 -14.80
CA GLU A 65 -9.69 1.50 -14.47
C GLU A 65 -10.68 0.83 -15.42
N THR A 66 -11.77 1.53 -15.74
CA THR A 66 -12.80 1.03 -16.65
C THR A 66 -12.25 0.83 -18.05
N LEU A 67 -11.44 1.77 -18.54
CA LEU A 67 -10.78 1.68 -19.85
C LEU A 67 -9.79 0.52 -19.89
N LEU A 68 -8.93 0.38 -18.87
CA LEU A 68 -7.96 -0.73 -18.75
C LEU A 68 -8.67 -2.08 -18.78
N LYS A 69 -9.69 -2.26 -17.92
CA LYS A 69 -10.48 -3.51 -17.86
C LYS A 69 -11.21 -3.84 -19.13
N LYS A 70 -11.80 -2.82 -19.79
CA LYS A 70 -12.49 -3.01 -21.05
C LYS A 70 -11.51 -3.38 -22.17
N TYR A 71 -10.36 -2.72 -22.22
CA TYR A 71 -9.33 -3.00 -23.23
C TYR A 71 -8.74 -4.41 -23.05
N ALA A 72 -8.43 -4.83 -21.80
CA ALA A 72 -7.93 -6.17 -21.52
C ALA A 72 -8.93 -7.28 -21.92
N ARG A 73 -10.24 -7.05 -21.74
CA ARG A 73 -11.26 -8.00 -22.22
C ARG A 73 -11.27 -8.16 -23.74
N LEU A 74 -10.84 -7.15 -24.49
CA LEU A 74 -10.76 -7.18 -25.96
C LEU A 74 -9.42 -7.71 -26.47
N ASN A 75 -8.42 -7.85 -25.58
CA ASN A 75 -7.06 -8.29 -25.89
C ASN A 75 -6.62 -9.32 -24.84
N PRO A 76 -6.95 -10.61 -25.05
CA PRO A 76 -6.71 -11.67 -24.06
C PRO A 76 -5.23 -11.92 -23.70
N GLU A 77 -4.32 -11.46 -24.56
CA GLU A 77 -2.87 -11.50 -24.30
C GLU A 77 -2.41 -10.50 -23.21
N LEU A 78 -3.25 -9.49 -22.91
CA LEU A 78 -2.95 -8.48 -21.92
C LEU A 78 -3.48 -8.89 -20.55
N THR A 79 -2.61 -8.95 -19.58
CA THR A 79 -2.95 -9.22 -18.17
C THR A 79 -2.95 -7.91 -17.38
N LEU A 80 -4.00 -7.70 -16.59
CA LEU A 80 -4.04 -6.61 -15.62
C LEU A 80 -3.71 -7.17 -14.23
N ASP A 81 -2.72 -6.60 -13.59
CA ASP A 81 -2.30 -6.96 -12.24
C ASP A 81 -2.53 -5.78 -11.29
N GLU A 82 -3.55 -5.93 -10.43
CA GLU A 82 -3.88 -4.91 -9.42
C GLU A 82 -2.89 -5.02 -8.26
N ILE A 83 -2.16 -3.93 -8.01
CA ILE A 83 -1.20 -3.85 -6.92
C ILE A 83 -1.78 -3.00 -5.79
N SER A 84 -1.89 -3.61 -4.62
CA SER A 84 -2.19 -2.93 -3.36
C SER A 84 -0.95 -2.87 -2.47
N PRO A 85 -0.88 -1.92 -1.52
CA PRO A 85 0.18 -1.90 -0.52
C PRO A 85 0.26 -3.20 0.30
N SER A 86 -0.86 -3.82 0.64
CA SER A 86 -0.94 -5.10 1.34
C SER A 86 -0.23 -6.21 0.56
N ARG A 87 -0.48 -6.29 -0.75
CA ARG A 87 0.16 -7.27 -1.63
C ARG A 87 1.67 -7.06 -1.75
N LEU A 88 2.12 -5.81 -1.71
CA LEU A 88 3.56 -5.50 -1.65
C LEU A 88 4.19 -6.00 -0.35
N LEU A 89 3.50 -5.85 0.79
CA LEU A 89 4.01 -6.34 2.08
C LEU A 89 4.24 -7.85 2.09
N GLU A 90 3.45 -8.62 1.34
CA GLU A 90 3.61 -10.07 1.21
C GLU A 90 4.89 -10.46 0.47
N GLN A 91 5.38 -9.57 -0.41
CA GLN A 91 6.61 -9.79 -1.19
C GLN A 91 7.88 -9.37 -0.45
N PHE A 92 7.76 -8.69 0.69
CA PHE A 92 8.90 -8.27 1.48
C PHE A 92 9.59 -9.47 2.15
N GLY A 93 10.92 -9.41 2.19
CA GLY A 93 11.72 -10.44 2.82
C GLY A 93 11.47 -10.54 4.32
N GLU A 94 11.32 -11.76 4.82
CA GLU A 94 11.23 -12.00 6.25
C GLU A 94 12.57 -11.76 6.93
N VAL A 95 12.55 -11.19 8.13
CA VAL A 95 13.75 -11.07 8.95
C VAL A 95 14.07 -12.41 9.66
N GLU A 96 15.34 -12.62 9.95
CA GLU A 96 15.77 -13.77 10.75
C GLU A 96 15.04 -13.79 12.10
N ALA A 97 14.75 -14.99 12.63
CA ALA A 97 14.06 -15.16 13.90
C ALA A 97 14.94 -14.86 15.12
N LYS A 98 15.66 -13.73 15.10
CA LYS A 98 16.51 -13.28 16.21
C LYS A 98 15.67 -12.77 17.39
N LYS A 99 16.15 -13.01 18.61
CA LYS A 99 15.47 -12.55 19.82
C LYS A 99 15.29 -11.03 19.86
N GLU A 100 16.27 -10.28 19.37
CA GLU A 100 16.25 -8.81 19.30
C GLU A 100 15.14 -8.28 18.37
N PHE A 101 14.89 -8.93 17.23
CA PHE A 101 13.84 -8.53 16.28
C PHE A 101 12.44 -8.81 16.83
N ARG A 102 12.27 -9.96 17.50
CA ARG A 102 11.00 -10.26 18.20
C ARG A 102 10.73 -9.30 19.34
N ALA A 103 11.77 -8.94 20.11
CA ALA A 103 11.66 -7.96 21.18
C ALA A 103 11.28 -6.57 20.64
N PHE A 104 11.88 -6.16 19.52
CA PHE A 104 11.54 -4.93 18.82
C PHE A 104 10.07 -4.89 18.40
N GLU A 105 9.62 -5.93 17.68
CA GLU A 105 8.22 -6.01 17.22
C GLU A 105 7.25 -6.00 18.41
N ALA A 106 7.51 -6.78 19.45
CA ALA A 106 6.68 -6.83 20.65
C ALA A 106 6.53 -5.45 21.29
N LYS A 107 7.65 -4.74 21.43
CA LYS A 107 7.68 -3.41 22.05
C LYS A 107 6.99 -2.35 21.19
N ALA A 108 7.21 -2.36 19.87
CA ALA A 108 6.53 -1.46 18.94
C ALA A 108 5.02 -1.73 18.90
N ASN A 109 4.61 -3.00 18.91
CA ASN A 109 3.20 -3.39 19.01
C ASN A 109 2.54 -2.88 20.30
N GLU A 110 3.21 -2.97 21.44
CA GLU A 110 2.67 -2.47 22.72
C GLU A 110 2.45 -0.95 22.68
N LEU A 111 3.39 -0.20 22.09
CA LEU A 111 3.29 1.26 21.96
C LEU A 111 2.11 1.70 21.06
N LEU A 112 1.87 0.98 19.97
CA LEU A 112 0.84 1.35 18.98
C LEU A 112 -0.48 0.58 19.15
N LYS A 113 -0.58 -0.28 20.18
CA LYS A 113 -1.77 -1.07 20.48
C LYS A 113 -3.04 -0.23 20.62
N ARG A 114 -2.94 0.93 21.28
CA ARG A 114 -4.07 1.85 21.46
C ARG A 114 -4.65 2.40 20.16
N PHE A 115 -3.85 2.43 19.09
CA PHE A 115 -4.27 2.85 17.75
C PHE A 115 -4.70 1.66 16.87
N GLY A 116 -4.74 0.45 17.43
CA GLY A 116 -5.08 -0.78 16.70
C GLY A 116 -4.08 -1.14 15.59
N CYS A 117 -2.87 -0.56 15.63
CA CYS A 117 -1.84 -0.76 14.64
C CYS A 117 -0.94 -1.94 15.01
N VAL A 118 -0.71 -2.83 14.04
CA VAL A 118 0.24 -3.95 14.15
C VAL A 118 1.58 -3.54 13.58
N CYS A 119 2.68 -3.84 14.30
CA CYS A 119 4.05 -3.56 13.87
C CYS A 119 4.71 -4.84 13.35
N ARG A 120 5.42 -4.73 12.23
CA ARG A 120 6.22 -5.79 11.63
C ARG A 120 7.60 -5.27 11.26
N LEU A 121 8.60 -6.15 11.28
CA LEU A 121 9.94 -5.88 10.78
C LEU A 121 10.20 -6.76 9.56
N LYS A 122 10.58 -6.16 8.44
CA LYS A 122 10.82 -6.87 7.18
C LYS A 122 11.98 -6.26 6.42
N HIS A 123 12.53 -7.00 5.46
CA HIS A 123 13.50 -6.51 4.48
C HIS A 123 12.79 -6.03 3.22
N PHE A 124 13.01 -4.77 2.82
CA PHE A 124 12.51 -4.28 1.54
C PHE A 124 13.36 -3.14 0.96
N THR A 125 13.29 -2.97 -0.34
CA THR A 125 13.89 -1.87 -1.09
C THR A 125 12.85 -0.84 -1.50
N PRO A 126 13.21 0.48 -1.53
CA PRO A 126 14.54 1.03 -1.26
C PRO A 126 14.84 1.18 0.24
N ALA A 127 16.11 1.04 0.61
CA ALA A 127 16.54 1.09 2.01
C ALA A 127 16.38 2.47 2.68
N ASP A 128 16.18 3.54 1.90
CA ASP A 128 15.95 4.90 2.41
C ASP A 128 14.53 5.11 2.96
N ILE A 129 13.60 4.18 2.72
CA ILE A 129 12.27 4.19 3.32
C ILE A 129 12.32 3.45 4.66
N PRO A 130 12.14 4.15 5.81
CA PRO A 130 12.23 3.51 7.12
C PRO A 130 11.01 2.68 7.46
N VAL A 131 9.81 3.13 7.08
CA VAL A 131 8.54 2.47 7.42
C VAL A 131 7.52 2.63 6.30
N ILE A 132 6.58 1.68 6.25
CA ILE A 132 5.40 1.74 5.41
C ILE A 132 4.19 1.44 6.28
N PHE A 133 3.18 2.29 6.20
CA PHE A 133 1.91 2.07 6.85
C PHE A 133 0.88 1.62 5.82
N VAL A 134 0.16 0.55 6.12
CA VAL A 134 -0.91 0.03 5.30
C VAL A 134 -2.15 -0.16 6.14
N ALA A 135 -3.25 0.47 5.73
CA ALA A 135 -4.58 0.19 6.23
C ALA A 135 -5.47 -0.09 5.03
N GLU A 136 -6.16 -1.20 5.03
CA GLU A 136 -7.21 -1.43 4.04
C GLU A 136 -8.39 -0.53 4.39
N GLU A 137 -8.70 0.42 3.50
CA GLU A 137 -9.97 1.11 3.60
C GLU A 137 -11.10 0.09 3.47
N LYS A 138 -12.07 0.19 4.38
CA LYS A 138 -13.35 -0.49 4.18
C LYS A 138 -13.91 0.04 2.86
N GLU A 139 -13.81 -0.73 1.79
CA GLU A 139 -14.71 -0.47 0.66
C GLU A 139 -16.11 -0.46 1.27
N SER A 140 -16.66 0.73 1.41
CA SER A 140 -18.10 0.88 1.59
C SER A 140 -18.71 0.39 0.29
N THR A 141 -18.93 -0.91 0.21
CA THR A 141 -19.71 -1.55 -0.84
C THR A 141 -21.16 -1.11 -0.67
N THR A 142 -21.42 0.16 -0.95
CA THR A 142 -22.70 0.61 -1.46
C THR A 142 -22.83 0.14 -2.91
N LYS A 143 -22.57 -1.16 -3.16
CA LYS A 143 -23.26 -1.84 -4.23
C LYS A 143 -24.65 -2.06 -3.71
N SER A 144 -25.52 -1.12 -4.05
CA SER A 144 -26.96 -1.29 -4.11
C SER A 144 -27.26 -2.57 -4.90
N THR A 145 -27.10 -3.72 -4.27
CA THR A 145 -27.76 -4.94 -4.69
C THR A 145 -29.15 -4.83 -4.11
N ASN A 146 -30.10 -4.33 -4.91
CA ASN A 146 -31.55 -4.45 -4.70
C ASN A 146 -31.94 -5.95 -4.72
N ASN A 147 -31.32 -6.78 -3.91
CA ASN A 147 -31.68 -8.17 -3.75
C ASN A 147 -31.96 -8.43 -2.27
N PRO A 148 -33.23 -8.31 -1.83
CA PRO A 148 -33.62 -8.54 -0.44
C PRO A 148 -33.33 -9.95 0.06
N LEU A 149 -33.05 -10.91 -0.82
CA LEU A 149 -32.70 -12.28 -0.46
C LEU A 149 -31.27 -12.41 0.10
N ALA A 150 -30.35 -11.55 -0.32
CA ALA A 150 -28.95 -11.56 0.17
C ALA A 150 -28.85 -11.15 1.66
N ALA A 151 -29.79 -10.34 2.13
CA ALA A 151 -29.88 -9.93 3.54
C ALA A 151 -30.34 -11.07 4.46
N VAL A 152 -31.08 -12.04 3.95
CA VAL A 152 -31.67 -13.13 4.74
C VAL A 152 -30.74 -14.34 4.82
N LEU A 153 -29.89 -14.56 3.83
CA LEU A 153 -29.00 -15.74 3.76
C LEU A 153 -27.66 -15.56 4.48
N GLY A 154 -27.44 -14.41 5.15
CA GLY A 154 -26.30 -14.22 6.04
C GLY A 154 -24.97 -14.69 5.43
N THR A 155 -24.70 -14.36 4.15
CA THR A 155 -23.37 -14.54 3.61
C THR A 155 -22.44 -13.55 4.29
N VAL A 156 -21.95 -13.94 5.46
CA VAL A 156 -20.81 -13.30 6.11
C VAL A 156 -19.65 -13.52 5.15
N ASN A 157 -19.47 -12.54 4.24
CA ASN A 157 -18.19 -12.39 3.57
C ASN A 157 -17.20 -12.02 4.69
N THR A 158 -16.58 -13.03 5.28
CA THR A 158 -15.39 -12.86 6.11
C THR A 158 -14.24 -12.43 5.20
N THR A 159 -14.33 -11.20 4.70
CA THR A 159 -13.16 -10.52 4.16
C THR A 159 -12.23 -10.38 5.35
N ARG A 160 -11.15 -11.10 5.34
CA ARG A 160 -10.09 -11.04 6.36
C ARG A 160 -9.59 -9.60 6.39
N GLN A 161 -10.10 -8.80 7.32
CA GLN A 161 -9.65 -7.42 7.49
C GLN A 161 -8.22 -7.49 8.00
N ILE A 162 -7.28 -7.07 7.17
CA ILE A 162 -5.90 -6.88 7.59
C ILE A 162 -5.90 -5.67 8.53
N PRO A 163 -5.47 -5.83 9.79
CA PRO A 163 -5.37 -4.70 10.70
C PRO A 163 -4.39 -3.67 10.15
N PRO A 164 -4.57 -2.38 10.45
CA PRO A 164 -3.59 -1.35 10.12
C PRO A 164 -2.20 -1.82 10.53
N THR A 165 -1.26 -1.82 9.59
CA THR A 165 0.06 -2.42 9.79
C THR A 165 1.16 -1.41 9.49
N LEU A 166 2.05 -1.16 10.45
CA LEU A 166 3.29 -0.41 10.28
C LEU A 166 4.45 -1.39 10.09
N THR A 167 5.02 -1.42 8.89
CA THR A 167 6.15 -2.27 8.56
C THR A 167 7.43 -1.47 8.58
N PHE A 168 8.35 -1.84 9.48
CA PHE A 168 9.70 -1.27 9.59
C PHE A 168 10.64 -1.97 8.63
N ASN A 169 11.52 -1.20 7.98
CA ASN A 169 12.53 -1.71 7.07
C ASN A 169 13.83 -2.06 7.80
N ALA A 170 14.13 -3.33 7.94
CA ALA A 170 15.36 -3.79 8.60
C ALA A 170 16.65 -3.36 7.87
N ASP A 171 16.55 -2.96 6.58
CA ASP A 171 17.67 -2.47 5.79
C ASP A 171 17.91 -0.97 5.93
N ASN A 172 16.96 -0.24 6.54
CA ASN A 172 17.08 1.19 6.78
C ASN A 172 18.01 1.50 7.96
N GLU A 173 18.89 2.50 7.80
CA GLU A 173 19.87 2.89 8.82
C GLU A 173 19.21 3.38 10.12
N MET A 174 18.14 4.18 10.02
CA MET A 174 17.41 4.65 11.21
C MET A 174 16.78 3.50 11.98
N VAL A 175 16.19 2.52 11.27
CA VAL A 175 15.59 1.34 11.91
C VAL A 175 16.65 0.46 12.54
N ARG A 176 17.83 0.31 11.94
CA ARG A 176 18.98 -0.38 12.54
C ARG A 176 19.45 0.32 13.82
N THR A 177 19.51 1.63 13.81
CA THR A 177 19.83 2.41 15.02
C THR A 177 18.75 2.21 16.08
N LEU A 178 17.47 2.22 15.68
CA LEU A 178 16.35 1.99 16.60
C LEU A 178 16.40 0.59 17.24
N LEU A 179 16.83 -0.43 16.49
CA LEU A 179 17.09 -1.77 17.03
C LEU A 179 18.17 -1.78 18.11
N GLN A 180 19.22 -0.95 17.98
CA GLN A 180 20.29 -0.86 18.97
C GLN A 180 19.86 -0.15 20.25
N ILE A 181 19.04 0.91 20.14
CA ILE A 181 18.59 1.72 21.27
C ILE A 181 17.28 1.25 21.89
N GLN A 182 16.76 0.08 21.52
CA GLN A 182 15.50 -0.45 22.08
C GLN A 182 15.52 -0.63 23.62
N GLY A 183 16.70 -0.58 24.25
CA GLY A 183 16.86 -0.52 25.70
C GLY A 183 16.47 0.83 26.31
N ASP A 184 16.62 1.94 25.58
CA ASP A 184 16.15 3.27 25.97
C ASP A 184 14.67 3.43 25.65
N ASN A 185 13.82 3.22 26.66
CA ASN A 185 12.38 3.22 26.47
C ASN A 185 11.82 4.56 25.96
N LYS A 186 12.38 5.69 26.39
CA LYS A 186 11.87 7.02 25.99
C LYS A 186 12.24 7.33 24.53
N MET A 187 13.52 7.18 24.18
CA MET A 187 13.97 7.44 22.82
C MET A 187 13.31 6.50 21.82
N PHE A 188 13.24 5.22 22.12
CA PHE A 188 12.57 4.22 21.30
C PHE A 188 11.10 4.60 21.06
N GLN A 189 10.36 4.95 22.11
CA GLN A 189 8.97 5.36 22.03
C GLN A 189 8.79 6.59 21.13
N HIS A 190 9.58 7.64 21.34
CA HIS A 190 9.49 8.87 20.54
C HIS A 190 9.72 8.58 19.05
N VAL A 191 10.78 7.84 18.71
CA VAL A 191 11.08 7.54 17.30
C VAL A 191 9.97 6.69 16.67
N VAL A 192 9.45 5.68 17.37
CA VAL A 192 8.33 4.86 16.86
C VAL A 192 7.08 5.72 16.62
N HIS A 193 6.74 6.62 17.53
CA HIS A 193 5.60 7.53 17.38
C HIS A 193 5.78 8.50 16.21
N ILE A 194 6.96 9.10 16.06
CA ILE A 194 7.28 9.98 14.92
C ILE A 194 7.13 9.23 13.60
N LEU A 195 7.72 8.04 13.48
CA LEU A 195 7.65 7.22 12.26
C LEU A 195 6.21 6.80 11.94
N TYR A 196 5.42 6.47 12.97
CA TYR A 196 4.00 6.15 12.80
C TYR A 196 3.23 7.33 12.24
N VAL A 197 3.25 8.50 12.91
CA VAL A 197 2.50 9.69 12.46
C VAL A 197 3.00 10.17 11.10
N GLN A 198 4.32 10.17 10.87
CA GLN A 198 4.88 10.54 9.58
C GLN A 198 4.38 9.62 8.45
N SER A 199 4.26 8.32 8.72
CA SER A 199 3.75 7.38 7.72
C SER A 199 2.27 7.60 7.40
N LEU A 200 1.44 7.95 8.40
CA LEU A 200 0.05 8.35 8.19
C LEU A 200 -0.04 9.60 7.31
N LEU A 201 0.72 10.64 7.63
CA LEU A 201 0.73 11.89 6.87
C LEU A 201 1.20 11.69 5.43
N GLN A 202 2.23 10.89 5.21
CA GLN A 202 2.74 10.57 3.87
C GLN A 202 1.72 9.78 3.04
N GLY A 203 1.01 8.83 3.66
CA GLY A 203 -0.07 8.06 3.05
C GLY A 203 -1.38 8.84 2.90
N LYS A 204 -1.46 10.06 3.50
CA LYS A 204 -2.68 10.87 3.61
C LYS A 204 -3.83 10.17 4.33
N TYR A 205 -3.50 9.30 5.27
CA TYR A 205 -4.49 8.75 6.17
C TYR A 205 -5.01 9.83 7.13
N PRO A 206 -6.26 9.73 7.57
CA PRO A 206 -6.79 10.63 8.59
C PRO A 206 -5.99 10.45 9.88
N VAL A 207 -5.55 11.56 10.46
CA VAL A 207 -4.82 11.60 11.74
C VAL A 207 -5.77 12.19 12.79
N ASN A 208 -5.99 11.48 13.87
CA ASN A 208 -6.83 11.95 14.97
C ASN A 208 -6.04 12.86 15.95
N SER A 209 -6.75 13.48 16.91
CA SER A 209 -6.12 14.41 17.85
C SER A 209 -5.08 13.74 18.74
N GLU A 210 -5.31 12.50 19.17
CA GLU A 210 -4.36 11.75 20.01
C GLU A 210 -3.08 11.41 19.24
N GLU A 211 -3.19 11.07 17.95
CA GLU A 211 -2.05 10.81 17.07
C GLU A 211 -1.25 12.10 16.82
N MET A 212 -1.93 13.24 16.65
CA MET A 212 -1.25 14.54 16.51
C MET A 212 -0.53 14.95 17.79
N GLU A 213 -1.06 14.64 18.97
CA GLU A 213 -0.38 14.89 20.24
C GLU A 213 0.94 14.12 20.34
N LEU A 214 1.02 12.90 19.81
CA LEU A 214 2.29 12.15 19.75
C LEU A 214 3.39 12.92 19.02
N PHE A 215 3.02 13.60 17.92
CA PHE A 215 3.98 14.37 17.14
C PHE A 215 4.43 15.64 17.83
N ASN A 216 3.54 16.29 18.60
CA ASN A 216 3.83 17.54 19.30
C ASN A 216 4.64 17.34 20.60
N HIS A 217 4.59 16.15 21.20
CA HIS A 217 5.28 15.81 22.43
C HIS A 217 6.55 14.95 22.23
N SER A 218 6.92 14.73 20.97
CA SER A 218 8.15 14.03 20.57
C SER A 218 9.23 15.01 20.14
#